data_48dd741598c1e714d02bf1cd3637eafa
#
_entry.id   48dd741598c1e714d02bf1cd3637eafa
#
_cell.length_a   1.000
_cell.length_b   1.000
_cell.length_c   1.000
_cell.angle_alpha   90.00
_cell.angle_beta   90.00
_cell.angle_gamma   90.00
#
_symmetry.space_group_name_H-M   'P 1'
#
loop_
_entity.id
_entity.type
_entity.pdbx_description
1 polymer ?
#
loop_
_entity_poly.entity_id
_entity_poly.type
_entity_poly.pdbx_seq_one_letter_code
_entity_poly.pdbx_strand_id
1 'polypeptide(L)'
;MRRVTGLVAVGLGTFLIVLAALARFYVVGQVVKFPLDENRVTTLTASNVSYFNTGLLQELTKVSMTDTSTTQGDVAAGSKHTAVWNNFSYLYDNTNQQTYSYSLRRLAFDRRSGELVNCCGAAIDGKKVHMAGLGYVWPLSAQKQTYEIFDSTLMKPEPASYAGSATIDGLRTYKYVENVTPTQFATQTLPGSLVGTAQQTVQLGEYYAGTTTEWVDPITGAPVQVTLSEHLYLAGSSGASVLNLLSGSFSTTPGSVAATVATAKHYDAEIAVISVIIPATGGLAGIIILIIGIILGRQPRGYEYEDEAMQDLAGAPG
;
A
#
# COMPACT_ATOMS: atom_id res chain seq x y z
N MET A 1 -15.31 -7.95 -53.44
CA MET A 1 -14.95 -6.93 -52.45
C MET A 1 -15.58 -7.21 -51.06
N ARG A 2 -16.88 -7.40 -50.88
CA ARG A 2 -17.54 -7.62 -49.57
C ARG A 2 -16.95 -8.76 -48.74
N ARG A 3 -16.60 -9.89 -49.36
CA ARG A 3 -16.03 -11.05 -48.67
C ARG A 3 -14.65 -10.79 -48.09
N VAL A 4 -13.78 -10.05 -48.80
CA VAL A 4 -12.45 -9.67 -48.32
C VAL A 4 -12.58 -8.68 -47.18
N THR A 5 -13.48 -7.69 -47.29
CA THR A 5 -13.76 -6.72 -46.20
C THR A 5 -14.29 -7.44 -44.95
N GLY A 6 -15.17 -8.45 -45.12
CA GLY A 6 -15.67 -9.28 -44.00
C GLY A 6 -14.55 -10.03 -43.28
N LEU A 7 -13.65 -10.70 -44.03
CA LEU A 7 -12.50 -11.41 -43.45
C LEU A 7 -11.52 -10.51 -42.72
N VAL A 8 -11.23 -9.32 -43.31
CA VAL A 8 -10.38 -8.31 -42.66
C VAL A 8 -11.01 -7.81 -41.34
N ALA A 9 -12.33 -7.55 -41.35
CA ALA A 9 -13.04 -7.14 -40.16
C ALA A 9 -13.05 -8.22 -39.06
N VAL A 10 -13.26 -9.50 -39.43
CA VAL A 10 -13.13 -10.63 -38.48
C VAL A 10 -11.74 -10.69 -37.89
N GLY A 11 -10.69 -10.58 -38.68
CA GLY A 11 -9.30 -10.59 -38.23
C GLY A 11 -9.01 -9.44 -37.26
N LEU A 12 -9.43 -8.23 -37.61
CA LEU A 12 -9.24 -7.04 -36.78
C LEU A 12 -10.03 -7.13 -35.45
N GLY A 13 -11.30 -7.56 -35.51
CA GLY A 13 -12.13 -7.75 -34.31
C GLY A 13 -11.52 -8.76 -33.34
N THR A 14 -11.09 -9.92 -33.87
CA THR A 14 -10.41 -10.95 -33.06
C THR A 14 -9.11 -10.42 -32.45
N PHE A 15 -8.30 -9.70 -33.23
CA PHE A 15 -7.06 -9.09 -32.75
C PHE A 15 -7.31 -8.13 -31.59
N LEU A 16 -8.31 -7.24 -31.69
CA LEU A 16 -8.66 -6.30 -30.62
C LEU A 16 -9.14 -6.99 -29.34
N ILE A 17 -9.91 -8.07 -29.47
CA ILE A 17 -10.37 -8.87 -28.31
C ILE A 17 -9.17 -9.51 -27.60
N VAL A 18 -8.26 -10.13 -28.35
CA VAL A 18 -7.04 -10.74 -27.81
C VAL A 18 -6.15 -9.68 -27.14
N LEU A 19 -5.97 -8.52 -27.81
CA LEU A 19 -5.20 -7.42 -27.27
C LEU A 19 -5.80 -6.86 -25.95
N ALA A 20 -7.13 -6.73 -25.89
CA ALA A 20 -7.83 -6.31 -24.67
C ALA A 20 -7.65 -7.31 -23.53
N ALA A 21 -7.72 -8.61 -23.81
CA ALA A 21 -7.45 -9.66 -22.83
C ALA A 21 -5.99 -9.63 -22.36
N LEU A 22 -5.03 -9.50 -23.26
CA LEU A 22 -3.61 -9.33 -22.92
C LEU A 22 -3.36 -8.08 -22.09
N ALA A 23 -3.97 -6.95 -22.45
CA ALA A 23 -3.89 -5.73 -21.67
C ALA A 23 -4.39 -5.95 -20.23
N ARG A 24 -5.56 -6.55 -20.07
CA ARG A 24 -6.19 -6.79 -18.75
C ARG A 24 -5.41 -7.74 -17.86
N PHE A 25 -4.98 -8.87 -18.40
CA PHE A 25 -4.43 -9.98 -17.58
C PHE A 25 -2.90 -9.99 -17.51
N TYR A 26 -2.21 -9.37 -18.45
CA TYR A 26 -0.76 -9.35 -18.50
C TYR A 26 -0.18 -7.95 -18.28
N VAL A 27 -0.59 -6.94 -19.09
CA VAL A 27 0.03 -5.61 -19.06
C VAL A 27 -0.21 -4.90 -17.72
N VAL A 28 -1.44 -4.95 -17.19
CA VAL A 28 -1.77 -4.33 -15.88
C VAL A 28 -0.79 -4.80 -14.81
N GLY A 29 -0.51 -6.11 -14.73
CA GLY A 29 0.43 -6.67 -13.77
C GLY A 29 1.89 -6.24 -13.96
N GLN A 30 2.26 -5.71 -15.14
CA GLN A 30 3.62 -5.20 -15.38
C GLN A 30 3.74 -3.70 -15.13
N VAL A 31 2.66 -2.95 -15.28
CA VAL A 31 2.66 -1.47 -15.22
C VAL A 31 2.27 -0.96 -13.84
N VAL A 32 1.22 -1.53 -13.22
CA VAL A 32 0.73 -1.10 -11.90
C VAL A 32 1.69 -1.61 -10.82
N LYS A 33 2.53 -0.71 -10.31
CA LYS A 33 3.58 -0.99 -9.32
C LYS A 33 3.85 0.25 -8.48
N PHE A 34 4.33 0.08 -7.26
CA PHE A 34 4.84 1.20 -6.45
C PHE A 34 5.98 1.93 -7.18
N PRO A 35 6.00 3.27 -7.12
CA PRO A 35 7.03 4.08 -7.77
C PRO A 35 8.43 3.80 -7.21
N LEU A 36 9.45 4.06 -7.98
CA LEU A 36 10.84 4.05 -7.51
C LEU A 36 11.26 5.39 -6.94
N ASP A 37 10.62 6.47 -7.40
CA ASP A 37 10.94 7.87 -7.13
C ASP A 37 9.97 8.52 -6.14
N GLU A 38 9.52 7.77 -5.14
CA GLU A 38 8.63 8.29 -4.10
C GLU A 38 9.22 9.55 -3.45
N ASN A 39 8.37 10.53 -3.20
CA ASN A 39 8.73 11.71 -2.40
C ASN A 39 7.50 12.19 -1.63
N ARG A 40 7.45 11.88 -0.35
CA ARG A 40 6.29 12.18 0.50
C ARG A 40 6.72 12.66 1.88
N VAL A 41 6.01 13.66 2.38
CA VAL A 41 6.10 14.10 3.78
C VAL A 41 4.77 13.79 4.47
N THR A 42 4.84 13.14 5.61
CA THR A 42 3.68 12.84 6.46
C THR A 42 3.94 13.41 7.85
N THR A 43 2.93 14.05 8.41
CA THR A 43 3.02 14.66 9.75
C THR A 43 1.91 14.10 10.63
N LEU A 44 2.30 13.61 11.80
CA LEU A 44 1.41 13.25 12.89
C LEU A 44 1.57 14.23 14.04
N THR A 45 0.50 14.48 14.77
CA THR A 45 0.53 15.33 15.98
C THR A 45 -0.10 14.62 17.15
N ALA A 46 0.40 14.95 18.33
CA ALA A 46 -0.15 14.50 19.61
C ALA A 46 -0.23 15.66 20.59
N SER A 47 -1.24 15.62 21.44
CA SER A 47 -1.36 16.47 22.63
C SER A 47 -1.40 15.60 23.88
N ASN A 48 -1.04 16.18 25.03
CA ASN A 48 -0.99 15.47 26.31
C ASN A 48 -0.03 14.27 26.34
N VAL A 49 1.08 14.37 25.60
CA VAL A 49 2.16 13.38 25.65
C VAL A 49 2.91 13.53 26.99
N SER A 50 3.31 12.40 27.54
CA SER A 50 4.24 12.33 28.67
C SER A 50 5.51 11.62 28.25
N TYR A 51 6.68 12.13 28.61
CA TYR A 51 7.95 11.49 28.31
C TYR A 51 9.04 11.81 29.31
N PHE A 52 10.02 10.91 29.46
CA PHE A 52 11.19 11.16 30.28
C PHE A 52 12.23 12.00 29.56
N ASN A 53 12.50 13.21 30.07
CA ASN A 53 13.54 14.08 29.56
C ASN A 53 14.88 13.73 30.21
N THR A 54 15.80 13.16 29.43
CA THR A 54 17.11 12.72 29.91
C THR A 54 18.05 13.86 30.28
N GLY A 55 17.86 15.05 29.70
CA GLY A 55 18.64 16.23 30.05
C GLY A 55 18.23 16.86 31.40
N LEU A 56 16.95 16.82 31.71
CA LEU A 56 16.38 17.33 32.96
C LEU A 56 16.25 16.25 34.03
N LEU A 57 16.41 14.98 33.69
CA LEU A 57 16.21 13.79 34.53
C LEU A 57 14.83 13.76 35.21
N GLN A 58 13.78 14.17 34.46
CA GLN A 58 12.41 14.21 34.96
C GLN A 58 11.40 13.89 33.86
N GLU A 59 10.23 13.43 34.27
CA GLU A 59 9.10 13.26 33.37
C GLU A 59 8.46 14.62 33.05
N LEU A 60 8.30 14.90 31.77
CA LEU A 60 7.50 16.02 31.26
C LEU A 60 6.13 15.51 30.84
N THR A 61 5.09 16.24 31.20
CA THR A 61 3.69 15.85 30.93
C THR A 61 2.95 16.97 30.21
N LYS A 62 1.81 16.62 29.58
CA LYS A 62 0.97 17.56 28.82
C LYS A 62 1.71 18.26 27.69
N VAL A 63 2.65 17.55 27.11
CA VAL A 63 3.47 18.03 26.01
C VAL A 63 2.72 17.88 24.69
N SER A 64 2.85 18.89 23.81
CA SER A 64 2.43 18.77 22.41
C SER A 64 3.63 18.33 21.58
N MET A 65 3.46 17.29 20.78
CA MET A 65 4.50 16.74 19.91
C MET A 65 4.06 16.66 18.45
N THR A 66 5.05 16.75 17.56
CA THR A 66 4.90 16.55 16.12
C THR A 66 5.91 15.52 15.65
N ASP A 67 5.44 14.44 15.02
CA ASP A 67 6.28 13.53 14.26
C ASP A 67 6.21 13.91 12.78
N THR A 68 7.35 14.21 12.19
CA THR A 68 7.48 14.50 10.76
C THR A 68 8.32 13.42 10.10
N SER A 69 7.73 12.78 9.12
CA SER A 69 8.32 11.67 8.38
C SER A 69 8.45 12.04 6.90
N THR A 70 9.68 11.98 6.38
CA THR A 70 10.00 12.21 4.97
C THR A 70 10.42 10.90 4.33
N THR A 71 9.71 10.47 3.30
CA THR A 71 10.01 9.26 2.54
C THR A 71 10.54 9.64 1.17
N GLN A 72 11.69 9.10 0.78
CA GLN A 72 12.32 9.30 -0.52
C GLN A 72 12.73 7.98 -1.16
N GLY A 73 12.37 7.80 -2.43
CA GLY A 73 12.76 6.66 -3.22
C GLY A 73 14.22 6.75 -3.68
N ASP A 74 14.95 5.64 -3.56
CA ASP A 74 16.29 5.47 -4.14
C ASP A 74 16.17 4.71 -5.47
N VAL A 75 15.99 5.45 -6.55
CA VAL A 75 15.80 4.89 -7.89
C VAL A 75 17.00 4.04 -8.33
N ALA A 76 18.22 4.45 -7.95
CA ALA A 76 19.44 3.76 -8.35
C ALA A 76 19.59 2.39 -7.68
N ALA A 77 19.11 2.25 -6.46
CA ALA A 77 19.12 0.98 -5.74
C ALA A 77 17.91 0.10 -6.06
N GLY A 78 16.87 0.68 -6.71
CA GLY A 78 15.65 -0.01 -7.11
C GLY A 78 15.83 -0.89 -8.33
N SER A 79 14.79 -1.68 -8.63
CA SER A 79 14.75 -2.56 -9.81
C SER A 79 13.35 -2.66 -10.40
N LYS A 80 13.17 -3.49 -11.43
CA LYS A 80 11.84 -3.81 -12.00
C LYS A 80 10.87 -4.37 -10.94
N HIS A 81 11.37 -5.07 -9.93
CA HIS A 81 10.56 -5.79 -8.94
C HIS A 81 10.69 -5.21 -7.52
N THR A 82 11.77 -4.54 -7.20
CA THR A 82 12.07 -4.05 -5.86
C THR A 82 12.15 -2.53 -5.84
N ALA A 83 11.40 -1.88 -4.96
CA ALA A 83 11.60 -0.49 -4.59
C ALA A 83 12.49 -0.40 -3.35
N VAL A 84 13.27 0.65 -3.27
CA VAL A 84 14.10 0.98 -2.11
C VAL A 84 13.77 2.40 -1.70
N TRP A 85 13.22 2.56 -0.50
CA TRP A 85 12.85 3.88 0.03
C TRP A 85 13.56 4.15 1.34
N ASN A 86 14.03 5.37 1.48
CA ASN A 86 14.57 5.91 2.72
C ASN A 86 13.48 6.73 3.40
N ASN A 87 13.31 6.51 4.68
CA ASN A 87 12.40 7.30 5.50
C ASN A 87 13.20 7.88 6.66
N PHE A 88 13.20 9.19 6.75
CA PHE A 88 13.71 9.92 7.90
C PHE A 88 12.53 10.48 8.68
N SER A 89 12.45 10.15 9.96
CA SER A 89 11.46 10.74 10.86
C SER A 89 12.13 11.38 12.06
N TYR A 90 11.50 12.43 12.57
CA TYR A 90 11.88 13.05 13.83
C TYR A 90 10.65 13.44 14.63
N LEU A 91 10.71 13.15 15.92
CA LEU A 91 9.69 13.51 16.89
C LEU A 91 10.13 14.75 17.65
N TYR A 92 9.36 15.83 17.53
CA TYR A 92 9.67 17.14 18.06
C TYR A 92 8.68 17.55 19.16
N ASP A 93 9.23 17.97 20.29
CA ASP A 93 8.47 18.57 21.40
C ASP A 93 8.23 20.04 21.10
N ASN A 94 7.00 20.39 20.72
CA ASN A 94 6.60 21.77 20.41
C ASN A 94 6.51 22.66 21.67
N THR A 95 6.29 22.05 22.84
CA THR A 95 6.13 22.77 24.10
C THR A 95 7.47 23.27 24.61
N ASN A 96 8.50 22.43 24.58
CA ASN A 96 9.84 22.74 25.10
C ASN A 96 10.86 23.03 23.99
N GLN A 97 10.44 23.05 22.71
CA GLN A 97 11.24 23.39 21.53
C GLN A 97 12.51 22.55 21.39
N GLN A 98 12.37 21.21 21.49
CA GLN A 98 13.49 20.28 21.40
C GLN A 98 13.12 19.01 20.64
N THR A 99 14.10 18.41 20.00
CA THR A 99 13.92 17.09 19.37
C THR A 99 13.94 15.99 20.44
N TYR A 100 12.91 15.16 20.48
CA TYR A 100 12.87 13.99 21.35
C TYR A 100 13.68 12.84 20.74
N SER A 101 13.43 12.49 19.49
CA SER A 101 14.10 11.40 18.78
C SER A 101 14.10 11.61 17.28
N TYR A 102 14.97 10.88 16.60
CA TYR A 102 14.94 10.72 15.14
C TYR A 102 15.21 9.27 14.78
N SER A 103 14.77 8.87 13.60
CA SER A 103 15.00 7.53 13.06
C SER A 103 15.24 7.60 11.56
N LEU A 104 16.14 6.76 11.07
CA LEU A 104 16.42 6.57 9.65
C LEU A 104 16.15 5.12 9.28
N ARG A 105 15.14 4.88 8.46
CA ARG A 105 14.77 3.57 7.98
C ARG A 105 15.00 3.47 6.48
N ARG A 106 15.80 2.51 6.05
CA ARG A 106 15.98 2.14 4.65
C ARG A 106 15.33 0.80 4.42
N LEU A 107 14.23 0.77 3.68
CA LEU A 107 13.48 -0.45 3.40
C LEU A 107 13.53 -0.77 1.91
N ALA A 108 13.75 -2.05 1.60
CA ALA A 108 13.56 -2.61 0.27
C ALA A 108 12.31 -3.50 0.30
N PHE A 109 11.46 -3.41 -0.72
CA PHE A 109 10.22 -4.18 -0.76
C PHE A 109 9.78 -4.49 -2.20
N ASP A 110 8.97 -5.54 -2.36
CA ASP A 110 8.37 -5.88 -3.65
C ASP A 110 7.39 -4.81 -4.09
N ARG A 111 7.50 -4.38 -5.34
CA ARG A 111 6.74 -3.24 -5.90
C ARG A 111 5.25 -3.52 -6.13
N ARG A 112 4.74 -4.69 -5.78
CA ARG A 112 3.33 -5.06 -5.91
C ARG A 112 2.71 -5.49 -4.60
N SER A 113 3.39 -6.37 -3.88
CA SER A 113 2.90 -6.88 -2.60
C SER A 113 3.21 -5.94 -1.43
N GLY A 114 4.20 -5.04 -1.55
CA GLY A 114 4.69 -4.24 -0.43
C GLY A 114 5.53 -5.03 0.56
N GLU A 115 5.70 -6.34 0.36
CA GLU A 115 6.46 -7.21 1.27
C GLU A 115 7.94 -6.85 1.28
N LEU A 116 8.51 -6.78 2.47
CA LEU A 116 9.90 -6.44 2.69
C LEU A 116 10.83 -7.53 2.16
N VAL A 117 11.93 -7.09 1.54
CA VAL A 117 13.02 -7.94 1.05
C VAL A 117 14.34 -7.49 1.65
N ASN A 118 15.15 -8.46 2.09
CA ASN A 118 16.40 -8.18 2.81
C ASN A 118 17.57 -7.98 1.83
N CYS A 119 17.50 -6.91 1.03
CA CYS A 119 18.53 -6.54 0.05
C CYS A 119 18.87 -5.04 0.10
N CYS A 120 19.70 -4.64 -0.81
CA CYS A 120 19.85 -3.25 -1.27
C CYS A 120 20.23 -2.26 -0.15
N GLY A 121 20.89 -2.74 0.90
CA GLY A 121 21.31 -1.94 2.04
C GLY A 121 20.18 -1.64 3.04
N ALA A 122 19.11 -2.47 3.08
CA ALA A 122 18.04 -2.34 4.05
C ALA A 122 18.58 -2.31 5.50
N ALA A 123 18.19 -1.29 6.27
CA ALA A 123 18.71 -1.00 7.60
C ALA A 123 17.78 -0.09 8.40
N ILE A 124 17.87 -0.16 9.72
CA ILE A 124 17.26 0.79 10.66
C ILE A 124 18.38 1.45 11.46
N ASP A 125 18.43 2.77 11.46
CA ASP A 125 19.46 3.60 12.10
C ASP A 125 20.88 3.10 11.78
N GLY A 126 21.11 2.76 10.50
CA GLY A 126 22.38 2.26 9.99
C GLY A 126 22.71 0.80 10.35
N LYS A 127 21.88 0.13 11.14
CA LYS A 127 22.05 -1.28 11.52
C LYS A 127 21.28 -2.18 10.57
N LYS A 128 21.97 -3.18 10.03
CA LYS A 128 21.34 -4.22 9.21
C LYS A 128 20.42 -5.08 10.08
N VAL A 129 19.14 -5.12 9.73
CA VAL A 129 18.10 -5.90 10.44
C VAL A 129 17.44 -6.84 9.44
N HIS A 130 17.11 -8.05 9.88
CA HIS A 130 16.27 -8.95 9.09
C HIS A 130 14.82 -8.51 9.24
N MET A 131 14.19 -8.14 8.13
CA MET A 131 12.85 -7.59 8.10
C MET A 131 11.90 -8.53 7.35
N ALA A 132 10.67 -8.65 7.82
CA ALA A 132 9.62 -9.46 7.20
C ALA A 132 8.27 -8.76 7.33
N GLY A 133 7.30 -9.14 6.50
CA GLY A 133 5.98 -8.50 6.45
C GLY A 133 5.98 -7.23 5.59
N LEU A 134 5.01 -6.35 5.81
CA LEU A 134 4.86 -5.07 5.12
C LEU A 134 5.64 -3.97 5.85
N GLY A 135 6.06 -2.95 5.11
CA GLY A 135 6.79 -1.82 5.67
C GLY A 135 6.07 -0.49 5.53
N TYR A 136 6.25 0.21 4.41
CA TYR A 136 5.70 1.57 4.19
C TYR A 136 4.35 1.59 3.49
N VAL A 137 3.99 0.51 2.84
CA VAL A 137 2.80 0.41 1.98
C VAL A 137 2.12 -0.92 2.19
N TRP A 138 0.82 -0.93 2.00
CA TRP A 138 0.01 -2.13 1.93
C TRP A 138 0.03 -2.68 0.49
N PRO A 139 -0.33 -3.95 0.27
CA PRO A 139 -0.36 -4.49 -1.09
C PRO A 139 -1.26 -3.68 -2.01
N LEU A 140 -0.88 -3.57 -3.28
CA LEU A 140 -1.81 -3.13 -4.32
C LEU A 140 -3.01 -4.07 -4.35
N SER A 141 -4.22 -3.53 -4.35
CA SER A 141 -5.47 -4.27 -4.20
C SER A 141 -5.57 -5.00 -2.84
N ALA A 142 -5.28 -4.28 -1.75
CA ALA A 142 -5.34 -4.77 -0.37
C ALA A 142 -6.68 -5.47 -0.08
N GLN A 143 -6.63 -6.60 0.63
CA GLN A 143 -7.77 -7.46 0.92
C GLN A 143 -8.20 -7.33 2.38
N LYS A 144 -9.45 -7.67 2.68
CA LYS A 144 -10.02 -7.67 4.04
C LYS A 144 -9.55 -8.87 4.86
N GLN A 145 -8.26 -8.90 5.16
CA GLN A 145 -7.60 -9.99 5.89
C GLN A 145 -6.58 -9.42 6.87
N THR A 146 -5.95 -10.27 7.65
CA THR A 146 -4.80 -9.89 8.49
C THR A 146 -3.53 -9.88 7.64
N TYR A 147 -2.67 -8.88 7.87
CA TYR A 147 -1.34 -8.76 7.29
C TYR A 147 -0.31 -8.65 8.41
N GLU A 148 0.89 -9.14 8.16
CA GLU A 148 2.03 -8.93 9.04
C GLU A 148 2.70 -7.61 8.70
N ILE A 149 2.79 -6.68 9.67
CA ILE A 149 3.45 -5.38 9.53
C ILE A 149 4.75 -5.40 10.33
N PHE A 150 5.83 -4.95 9.73
CA PHE A 150 7.12 -4.87 10.43
C PHE A 150 7.12 -3.73 11.44
N ASP A 151 7.05 -4.07 12.72
CA ASP A 151 7.24 -3.13 13.81
C ASP A 151 8.73 -2.82 14.00
N SER A 152 9.11 -1.56 13.76
CA SER A 152 10.50 -1.11 13.86
C SER A 152 11.00 -0.93 15.30
N THR A 153 10.12 -0.88 16.28
CA THR A 153 10.48 -0.84 17.71
C THR A 153 10.82 -2.24 18.21
N LEU A 154 9.96 -3.21 17.88
CA LEU A 154 10.14 -4.62 18.26
C LEU A 154 11.09 -5.38 17.33
N MET A 155 11.43 -4.81 16.15
CA MET A 155 12.27 -5.45 15.12
C MET A 155 11.72 -6.78 14.63
N LYS A 156 10.40 -6.93 14.56
CA LYS A 156 9.70 -8.13 14.10
C LYS A 156 8.35 -7.80 13.47
N PRO A 157 7.78 -8.71 12.67
CA PRO A 157 6.41 -8.54 12.20
C PRO A 157 5.39 -8.71 13.31
N GLU A 158 4.34 -7.87 13.28
CA GLU A 158 3.17 -7.94 14.15
C GLU A 158 1.89 -7.97 13.32
N PRO A 159 0.84 -8.70 13.75
CA PRO A 159 -0.38 -8.84 12.96
C PRO A 159 -1.25 -7.58 13.02
N ALA A 160 -1.58 -7.04 11.85
CA ALA A 160 -2.59 -5.99 11.68
C ALA A 160 -3.85 -6.57 11.04
N SER A 161 -4.93 -6.60 11.78
CA SER A 161 -6.18 -7.24 11.38
C SER A 161 -7.17 -6.24 10.76
N TYR A 162 -7.88 -6.68 9.71
CA TYR A 162 -8.96 -5.89 9.12
C TYR A 162 -10.08 -5.65 10.16
N ALA A 163 -10.42 -4.39 10.38
CA ALA A 163 -11.39 -3.96 11.39
C ALA A 163 -12.54 -3.12 10.81
N GLY A 164 -12.74 -3.15 9.50
CA GLY A 164 -13.85 -2.44 8.86
C GLY A 164 -13.44 -1.56 7.69
N SER A 165 -14.36 -0.73 7.22
CA SER A 165 -14.14 0.24 6.14
C SER A 165 -14.67 1.61 6.56
N ALA A 166 -14.04 2.67 6.03
CA ALA A 166 -14.47 4.04 6.23
C ALA A 166 -14.39 4.82 4.91
N THR A 167 -14.97 6.00 4.87
CA THR A 167 -14.77 6.97 3.79
C THR A 167 -14.10 8.20 4.39
N ILE A 168 -12.91 8.54 3.89
CA ILE A 168 -12.12 9.69 4.32
C ILE A 168 -12.00 10.64 3.13
N ASP A 169 -12.51 11.85 3.27
CA ASP A 169 -12.54 12.87 2.21
C ASP A 169 -13.03 12.34 0.85
N GLY A 170 -14.04 11.45 0.88
CA GLY A 170 -14.62 10.82 -0.30
C GLY A 170 -13.78 9.69 -0.92
N LEU A 171 -12.71 9.25 -0.29
CA LEU A 171 -11.95 8.05 -0.64
C LEU A 171 -12.40 6.89 0.27
N ARG A 172 -12.75 5.75 -0.33
CA ARG A 172 -13.07 4.52 0.43
C ARG A 172 -11.78 3.91 0.95
N THR A 173 -11.71 3.64 2.25
CA THR A 173 -10.55 3.04 2.90
C THR A 173 -10.92 1.76 3.64
N TYR A 174 -9.93 0.87 3.83
CA TYR A 174 -9.97 -0.25 4.74
C TYR A 174 -9.24 0.11 6.02
N LYS A 175 -9.86 -0.22 7.16
CA LYS A 175 -9.28 -0.03 8.48
C LYS A 175 -8.57 -1.30 8.91
N TYR A 176 -7.30 -1.18 9.28
CA TYR A 176 -6.53 -2.24 9.91
C TYR A 176 -6.08 -1.80 11.29
N VAL A 177 -6.03 -2.75 12.21
CA VAL A 177 -5.61 -2.51 13.58
C VAL A 177 -4.53 -3.52 13.96
N GLU A 178 -3.39 -3.00 14.34
CA GLU A 178 -2.31 -3.69 15.01
C GLU A 178 -2.42 -3.40 16.51
N ASN A 179 -2.29 -4.42 17.34
CA ASN A 179 -2.35 -4.27 18.80
C ASN A 179 -1.20 -5.04 19.45
N VAL A 180 -0.20 -4.30 19.90
CA VAL A 180 0.96 -4.84 20.61
C VAL A 180 0.70 -4.81 22.10
N THR A 181 0.63 -5.98 22.72
CA THR A 181 0.59 -6.11 24.17
C THR A 181 1.96 -5.82 24.78
N PRO A 182 2.05 -5.49 26.08
CA PRO A 182 3.33 -5.19 26.71
C PRO A 182 4.41 -6.23 26.41
N THR A 183 5.40 -5.84 25.62
CA THR A 183 6.46 -6.71 25.11
C THR A 183 7.82 -6.10 25.43
N GLN A 184 8.67 -6.88 26.11
CA GLN A 184 10.06 -6.49 26.34
C GLN A 184 10.87 -6.67 25.07
N PHE A 185 11.57 -5.62 24.64
CA PHE A 185 12.40 -5.65 23.44
C PHE A 185 13.89 -5.32 23.69
N ALA A 186 14.18 -4.65 24.80
CA ALA A 186 15.55 -4.28 25.17
C ALA A 186 15.74 -4.34 26.69
N THR A 187 16.94 -4.00 27.12
CA THR A 187 17.30 -3.88 28.54
C THR A 187 18.22 -2.68 28.70
N GLN A 188 17.96 -1.86 29.71
CA GLN A 188 18.78 -0.70 30.04
C GLN A 188 19.31 -0.79 31.47
N THR A 189 20.52 -0.27 31.65
CA THR A 189 21.13 -0.09 32.98
C THR A 189 21.19 1.40 33.28
N LEU A 190 20.64 1.81 34.42
CA LEU A 190 20.57 3.22 34.81
C LEU A 190 20.86 3.37 36.32
N PRO A 191 21.19 4.61 36.78
CA PRO A 191 21.36 4.89 38.19
C PRO A 191 20.09 4.59 38.97
N GLY A 192 20.21 3.88 40.08
CA GLY A 192 19.05 3.49 40.93
C GLY A 192 18.27 4.68 41.49
N SER A 193 18.93 5.83 41.63
CA SER A 193 18.30 7.09 42.08
C SER A 193 17.19 7.57 41.13
N LEU A 194 17.27 7.24 39.81
CA LEU A 194 16.24 7.63 38.84
C LEU A 194 14.93 6.85 39.02
N VAL A 195 14.98 5.71 39.69
CA VAL A 195 13.82 4.85 39.91
C VAL A 195 13.58 4.62 41.42
N GLY A 196 14.13 5.50 42.25
CA GLY A 196 13.85 5.53 43.70
C GLY A 196 14.47 4.39 44.49
N THR A 197 15.55 3.75 44.02
CA THR A 197 16.23 2.67 44.74
C THR A 197 17.57 3.13 45.34
N ALA A 198 18.02 2.50 46.40
CA ALA A 198 19.33 2.76 47.00
C ALA A 198 20.49 2.06 46.27
N GLN A 199 20.23 1.24 45.27
CA GLN A 199 21.26 0.58 44.46
C GLN A 199 21.98 1.62 43.59
N GLN A 200 23.29 1.47 43.39
CA GLN A 200 24.07 2.34 42.59
C GLN A 200 23.59 2.32 41.10
N THR A 201 23.32 1.12 40.60
CA THR A 201 22.75 0.88 39.27
C THR A 201 21.69 -0.20 39.36
N VAL A 202 20.70 -0.11 38.45
CA VAL A 202 19.64 -1.10 38.30
C VAL A 202 19.47 -1.45 36.81
N GLN A 203 19.27 -2.73 36.54
CA GLN A 203 18.96 -3.20 35.17
C GLN A 203 17.44 -3.38 35.07
N LEU A 204 16.84 -2.75 34.07
CA LEU A 204 15.41 -2.77 33.78
C LEU A 204 15.15 -3.22 32.35
N GLY A 205 14.06 -3.94 32.15
CA GLY A 205 13.55 -4.25 30.82
C GLY A 205 12.92 -3.02 30.19
N GLU A 206 13.16 -2.80 28.91
CA GLU A 206 12.49 -1.80 28.10
C GLU A 206 11.32 -2.45 27.38
N TYR A 207 10.12 -1.92 27.64
CA TYR A 207 8.85 -2.47 27.17
C TYR A 207 8.17 -1.51 26.21
N TYR A 208 7.54 -2.09 25.20
CA TYR A 208 6.63 -1.40 24.28
C TYR A 208 5.26 -2.01 24.35
N ALA A 209 4.24 -1.17 24.36
CA ALA A 209 2.84 -1.53 24.14
C ALA A 209 2.19 -0.45 23.28
N GLY A 210 1.32 -0.84 22.36
CA GLY A 210 0.69 0.15 21.51
C GLY A 210 -0.46 -0.40 20.67
N THR A 211 -1.25 0.51 20.14
CA THR A 211 -2.28 0.21 19.14
C THR A 211 -2.11 1.16 17.97
N THR A 212 -1.82 0.59 16.81
CA THR A 212 -1.77 1.30 15.54
C THR A 212 -3.05 1.03 14.76
N THR A 213 -3.70 2.08 14.30
CA THR A 213 -4.83 1.98 13.38
C THR A 213 -4.48 2.70 12.10
N GLU A 214 -4.57 1.99 10.98
CA GLU A 214 -4.32 2.54 9.65
C GLU A 214 -5.57 2.45 8.79
N TRP A 215 -5.91 3.56 8.13
CA TRP A 215 -6.92 3.60 7.08
C TRP A 215 -6.21 3.64 5.74
N VAL A 216 -6.36 2.58 5.00
CA VAL A 216 -5.59 2.29 3.78
C VAL A 216 -6.50 2.38 2.57
N ASP A 217 -6.05 3.04 1.52
CA ASP A 217 -6.68 2.92 0.22
C ASP A 217 -6.49 1.50 -0.34
N PRO A 218 -7.57 0.73 -0.57
CA PRO A 218 -7.44 -0.65 -0.99
C PRO A 218 -6.88 -0.83 -2.41
N ILE A 219 -6.92 0.19 -3.26
CA ILE A 219 -6.45 0.10 -4.65
C ILE A 219 -4.95 0.30 -4.72
N THR A 220 -4.46 1.39 -4.15
CA THR A 220 -3.04 1.77 -4.19
C THR A 220 -2.21 1.22 -3.04
N GLY A 221 -2.84 0.75 -1.95
CA GLY A 221 -2.13 0.35 -0.74
C GLY A 221 -1.54 1.50 0.06
N ALA A 222 -1.93 2.75 -0.22
CA ALA A 222 -1.44 3.93 0.49
C ALA A 222 -2.10 4.06 1.87
N PRO A 223 -1.33 4.18 2.98
CA PRO A 223 -1.88 4.54 4.28
C PRO A 223 -2.31 6.02 4.24
N VAL A 224 -3.63 6.25 4.29
CA VAL A 224 -4.27 7.58 4.16
C VAL A 224 -4.26 8.32 5.49
N GLN A 225 -4.58 7.60 6.54
CA GLN A 225 -4.61 8.12 7.90
C GLN A 225 -4.07 7.07 8.85
N VAL A 226 -3.31 7.49 9.83
CA VAL A 226 -2.74 6.66 10.90
C VAL A 226 -3.09 7.28 12.24
N THR A 227 -3.48 6.45 13.20
CA THR A 227 -3.48 6.79 14.61
C THR A 227 -2.63 5.77 15.36
N LEU A 228 -1.73 6.26 16.19
CA LEU A 228 -0.81 5.47 17.00
C LEU A 228 -0.99 5.86 18.46
N SER A 229 -1.40 4.92 19.30
CA SER A 229 -1.35 5.08 20.77
C SER A 229 -0.24 4.20 21.28
N GLU A 230 0.76 4.78 21.91
CA GLU A 230 1.96 4.03 22.33
C GLU A 230 2.35 4.33 23.77
N HIS A 231 3.00 3.34 24.38
CA HIS A 231 3.59 3.41 25.70
C HIS A 231 4.93 2.67 25.72
N LEU A 232 6.02 3.44 25.78
CA LEU A 232 7.38 2.96 26.04
C LEU A 232 7.70 3.20 27.50
N TYR A 233 8.21 2.18 28.19
CA TYR A 233 8.53 2.31 29.60
C TYR A 233 9.60 1.30 30.05
N LEU A 234 10.23 1.62 31.16
CA LEU A 234 11.13 0.71 31.85
C LEU A 234 10.39 0.02 32.99
N ALA A 235 10.63 -1.29 33.11
CA ALA A 235 10.05 -2.11 34.18
C ALA A 235 11.07 -3.08 34.78
N GLY A 236 10.86 -3.35 36.03
CA GLY A 236 11.57 -4.43 36.74
C GLY A 236 11.01 -5.82 36.41
N SER A 237 11.44 -6.84 37.14
CA SER A 237 11.04 -8.23 36.94
C SER A 237 9.52 -8.47 37.09
N SER A 238 8.79 -7.58 37.75
CA SER A 238 7.34 -7.66 37.88
C SER A 238 6.56 -7.23 36.63
N GLY A 239 7.24 -6.60 35.65
CA GLY A 239 6.62 -5.99 34.46
C GLY A 239 5.87 -4.68 34.76
N ALA A 240 5.79 -4.24 36.00
CA ALA A 240 5.19 -2.95 36.34
C ALA A 240 6.10 -1.80 35.93
N SER A 241 5.54 -0.80 35.25
CA SER A 241 6.27 0.41 34.84
C SER A 241 6.86 1.12 36.05
N VAL A 242 8.15 1.41 35.99
CA VAL A 242 8.87 2.20 37.00
C VAL A 242 9.36 3.54 36.46
N LEU A 243 9.49 3.65 35.12
CA LEU A 243 9.85 4.89 34.44
C LEU A 243 9.16 4.94 33.07
N ASN A 244 8.36 5.97 32.86
CA ASN A 244 7.73 6.21 31.56
C ASN A 244 8.73 6.87 30.61
N LEU A 245 9.06 6.22 29.49
CA LEU A 245 9.95 6.79 28.48
C LEU A 245 9.18 7.66 27.48
N LEU A 246 7.99 7.18 27.03
CA LEU A 246 7.08 7.92 26.16
C LEU A 246 5.68 7.33 26.28
N SER A 247 4.67 8.17 26.44
CA SER A 247 3.27 7.77 26.37
C SER A 247 2.47 8.86 25.66
N GLY A 248 1.75 8.48 24.60
CA GLY A 248 0.97 9.43 23.82
C GLY A 248 0.10 8.79 22.76
N SER A 249 -0.81 9.60 22.18
CA SER A 249 -1.62 9.23 21.04
C SER A 249 -1.41 10.23 19.92
N PHE A 250 -0.88 9.74 18.82
CA PHE A 250 -0.54 10.50 17.62
C PHE A 250 -1.58 10.27 16.53
N SER A 251 -1.89 11.28 15.76
CA SER A 251 -2.78 11.16 14.61
C SER A 251 -2.24 11.95 13.42
N THR A 252 -2.39 11.41 12.22
CA THR A 252 -2.06 12.12 10.98
C THR A 252 -2.80 13.45 10.92
N THR A 253 -2.09 14.51 10.58
CA THR A 253 -2.68 15.85 10.46
C THR A 253 -3.68 15.91 9.30
N PRO A 254 -4.74 16.76 9.39
CA PRO A 254 -5.69 16.92 8.29
C PRO A 254 -5.03 17.29 6.96
N GLY A 255 -3.95 18.09 6.98
CA GLY A 255 -3.20 18.44 5.78
C GLY A 255 -2.52 17.24 5.12
N SER A 256 -1.90 16.35 5.92
CA SER A 256 -1.29 15.12 5.42
C SER A 256 -2.34 14.13 4.90
N VAL A 257 -3.50 14.01 5.58
CA VAL A 257 -4.63 13.20 5.11
C VAL A 257 -5.12 13.69 3.74
N ALA A 258 -5.40 14.98 3.60
CA ALA A 258 -5.90 15.56 2.37
C ALA A 258 -4.91 15.38 1.19
N ALA A 259 -3.61 15.56 1.43
CA ALA A 259 -2.57 15.34 0.43
C ALA A 259 -2.52 13.88 -0.02
N THR A 260 -2.57 12.93 0.92
CA THR A 260 -2.56 11.49 0.59
C THR A 260 -3.83 11.08 -0.14
N VAL A 261 -5.01 11.58 0.26
CA VAL A 261 -6.29 11.33 -0.43
C VAL A 261 -6.24 11.84 -1.87
N ALA A 262 -5.72 13.05 -2.10
CA ALA A 262 -5.61 13.60 -3.45
C ALA A 262 -4.72 12.74 -4.35
N THR A 263 -3.57 12.32 -3.84
CA THR A 263 -2.63 11.44 -4.53
C THR A 263 -3.24 10.06 -4.81
N ALA A 264 -3.89 9.45 -3.82
CA ALA A 264 -4.54 8.14 -3.98
C ALA A 264 -5.65 8.19 -5.04
N LYS A 265 -6.54 9.19 -5.00
CA LYS A 265 -7.59 9.37 -6.03
C LYS A 265 -7.02 9.55 -7.44
N HIS A 266 -5.90 10.24 -7.59
CA HIS A 266 -5.23 10.38 -8.87
C HIS A 266 -4.76 9.02 -9.41
N TYR A 267 -4.03 8.26 -8.60
CA TYR A 267 -3.56 6.92 -8.99
C TYR A 267 -4.69 5.92 -9.18
N ASP A 268 -5.77 5.98 -8.38
CA ASP A 268 -6.97 5.17 -8.57
C ASP A 268 -7.57 5.37 -9.96
N ALA A 269 -7.68 6.63 -10.40
CA ALA A 269 -8.18 6.96 -11.72
C ALA A 269 -7.27 6.41 -12.83
N GLU A 270 -5.95 6.56 -12.70
CA GLU A 270 -4.99 6.02 -13.67
C GLU A 270 -5.06 4.48 -13.72
N ILE A 271 -5.09 3.82 -12.57
CA ILE A 271 -5.23 2.36 -12.47
C ILE A 271 -6.54 1.92 -13.11
N ALA A 272 -7.66 2.62 -12.86
CA ALA A 272 -8.95 2.30 -13.46
C ALA A 272 -8.94 2.44 -15.00
N VAL A 273 -8.29 3.49 -15.53
CA VAL A 273 -8.13 3.68 -16.98
C VAL A 273 -7.37 2.49 -17.60
N ILE A 274 -6.23 2.13 -17.03
CA ILE A 274 -5.37 1.08 -17.59
C ILE A 274 -6.00 -0.32 -17.39
N SER A 275 -6.61 -0.56 -16.22
CA SER A 275 -7.07 -1.90 -15.84
C SER A 275 -8.50 -2.23 -16.28
N VAL A 276 -9.35 -1.22 -16.52
CA VAL A 276 -10.77 -1.41 -16.82
C VAL A 276 -11.16 -0.71 -18.12
N ILE A 277 -10.94 0.60 -18.22
CA ILE A 277 -11.50 1.40 -19.34
C ILE A 277 -10.91 0.97 -20.68
N ILE A 278 -9.57 0.94 -20.79
CA ILE A 278 -8.90 0.56 -22.04
C ILE A 278 -9.24 -0.88 -22.47
N PRO A 279 -9.14 -1.92 -21.61
CA PRO A 279 -9.53 -3.28 -21.99
C PRO A 279 -11.02 -3.41 -22.34
N ALA A 280 -11.91 -2.77 -21.59
CA ALA A 280 -13.36 -2.88 -21.81
C ALA A 280 -13.75 -2.23 -23.14
N THR A 281 -13.28 -1.02 -23.42
CA THR A 281 -13.60 -0.30 -24.68
C THR A 281 -12.98 -0.98 -25.88
N GLY A 282 -11.72 -1.45 -25.78
CA GLY A 282 -11.04 -2.20 -26.82
C GLY A 282 -11.72 -3.54 -27.11
N GLY A 283 -12.11 -4.26 -26.08
CA GLY A 283 -12.85 -5.53 -26.18
C GLY A 283 -14.24 -5.34 -26.82
N LEU A 284 -15.00 -4.34 -26.38
CA LEU A 284 -16.30 -4.01 -26.96
C LEU A 284 -16.20 -3.63 -28.44
N ALA A 285 -15.27 -2.77 -28.79
CA ALA A 285 -15.01 -2.41 -30.18
C ALA A 285 -14.62 -3.62 -31.03
N GLY A 286 -13.77 -4.51 -30.49
CA GLY A 286 -13.40 -5.77 -31.13
C GLY A 286 -14.60 -6.69 -31.40
N ILE A 287 -15.51 -6.82 -30.43
CA ILE A 287 -16.74 -7.62 -30.57
C ILE A 287 -17.65 -7.04 -31.66
N ILE A 288 -17.85 -5.72 -31.69
CA ILE A 288 -18.69 -5.04 -32.68
C ILE A 288 -18.11 -5.27 -34.09
N ILE A 289 -16.80 -5.05 -34.28
CA ILE A 289 -16.12 -5.23 -35.56
C ILE A 289 -16.19 -6.71 -36.02
N LEU A 290 -16.02 -7.65 -35.08
CA LEU A 290 -16.13 -9.08 -35.35
C LEU A 290 -17.53 -9.45 -35.87
N ILE A 291 -18.59 -8.97 -35.21
CA ILE A 291 -19.99 -9.22 -35.61
C ILE A 291 -20.24 -8.63 -37.00
N ILE A 292 -19.83 -7.40 -37.26
CA ILE A 292 -19.94 -6.76 -38.58
C ILE A 292 -19.20 -7.59 -39.64
N GLY A 293 -17.99 -8.04 -39.34
CA GLY A 293 -17.18 -8.87 -40.22
C GLY A 293 -17.87 -10.22 -40.59
N ILE A 294 -18.49 -10.86 -39.59
CA ILE A 294 -19.26 -12.11 -39.81
C ILE A 294 -20.48 -11.86 -40.71
N ILE A 295 -21.22 -10.77 -40.44
CA ILE A 295 -22.41 -10.40 -41.23
C ILE A 295 -22.02 -10.12 -42.69
N LEU A 296 -20.97 -9.34 -42.94
CA LEU A 296 -20.46 -9.00 -44.26
C LEU A 296 -19.90 -10.24 -45.01
N GLY A 297 -19.30 -11.18 -44.27
CA GLY A 297 -18.72 -12.44 -44.81
C GLY A 297 -19.74 -13.50 -45.20
N ARG A 298 -20.97 -13.44 -44.62
CA ARG A 298 -22.05 -14.37 -44.98
C ARG A 298 -22.56 -14.06 -46.40
N GLN A 299 -22.48 -15.02 -47.30
CA GLN A 299 -23.19 -14.94 -48.59
C GLN A 299 -24.68 -15.13 -48.33
N PRO A 300 -25.57 -14.34 -49.00
CA PRO A 300 -26.95 -14.75 -49.13
C PRO A 300 -26.95 -16.10 -49.86
N ARG A 301 -27.61 -17.09 -49.34
CA ARG A 301 -27.93 -18.31 -50.09
C ARG A 301 -28.69 -17.86 -51.34
N GLY A 302 -28.07 -17.92 -52.47
CA GLY A 302 -28.79 -17.81 -53.74
C GLY A 302 -29.82 -18.93 -53.76
N TYR A 303 -31.09 -18.60 -53.89
CA TYR A 303 -32.10 -19.57 -54.30
C TYR A 303 -31.68 -20.01 -55.70
N GLU A 304 -31.08 -21.18 -55.83
CA GLU A 304 -31.07 -21.93 -57.07
C GLU A 304 -32.54 -22.23 -57.40
N TYR A 305 -33.15 -21.38 -58.26
CA TYR A 305 -34.39 -21.77 -58.92
C TYR A 305 -34.02 -22.91 -59.87
N GLU A 306 -34.58 -24.08 -59.61
CA GLU A 306 -34.62 -25.23 -60.51
C GLU A 306 -35.28 -24.82 -61.81
N ASP A 307 -34.49 -24.48 -62.82
CA ASP A 307 -34.90 -24.32 -64.21
C ASP A 307 -35.06 -25.70 -64.92
N GLU A 308 -35.34 -26.80 -64.18
CA GLU A 308 -35.57 -28.12 -64.74
C GLU A 308 -36.99 -28.34 -65.24
N ALA A 309 -37.95 -27.45 -65.08
CA ALA A 309 -39.35 -27.67 -65.46
C ALA A 309 -39.70 -27.18 -66.88
N MET A 310 -38.76 -26.65 -67.68
CA MET A 310 -39.06 -26.13 -69.04
C MET A 310 -38.39 -26.88 -70.19
N GLN A 311 -37.66 -27.94 -69.93
CA GLN A 311 -37.07 -28.75 -71.04
C GLN A 311 -37.92 -29.97 -71.46
N ASP A 312 -38.93 -30.34 -70.66
CA ASP A 312 -39.78 -31.52 -70.98
C ASP A 312 -41.01 -31.21 -71.85
N LEU A 313 -41.26 -29.99 -72.25
CA LEU A 313 -42.44 -29.64 -73.11
C LEU A 313 -42.11 -29.40 -74.60
N ALA A 314 -40.84 -29.56 -75.02
CA ALA A 314 -40.42 -29.26 -76.42
C ALA A 314 -40.10 -30.48 -77.20
N GLY A 315 -40.43 -31.68 -76.77
CA GLY A 315 -40.10 -32.98 -77.43
C GLY A 315 -41.28 -33.89 -77.67
N ALA A 316 -42.43 -33.48 -78.25
CA ALA A 316 -43.44 -34.34 -78.78
C ALA A 316 -43.44 -34.27 -80.30
N PRO A 317 -43.12 -35.37 -81.04
CA PRO A 317 -43.25 -35.43 -82.52
C PRO A 317 -44.71 -35.67 -82.88
N GLY A 318 -45.22 -34.89 -83.93
CA GLY A 318 -46.43 -35.05 -84.65
C GLY A 318 -46.32 -35.99 -85.80
#